data_9989d55068d77d1a0cfd6480b1aaf7ff
#
_entry.id   9989d55068d77d1a0cfd6480b1aaf7ff
#
_cell.length_a   1.000
_cell.length_b   1.000
_cell.length_c   1.000
_cell.angle_alpha   90.00
_cell.angle_beta   90.00
_cell.angle_gamma   90.00
#
_symmetry.space_group_name_H-M   'P 1'
#
loop_
_entity.id
_entity.type
_entity.pdbx_description
1 polymer ?
#
loop_
_entity_poly.entity_id
_entity_poly.type
_entity_poly.pdbx_seq_one_letter_code
_entity_poly.pdbx_strand_id
1 'polypeptide(L)' 'TQTTLGVIVIVVIIGVILWLLDMLFAWSVGTLYGVR' A
#
# COMPACT_ATOMS: atom_id res chain seq x y z
N THR A 1 13.93 -18.08 12.76
CA THR A 1 15.05 -18.10 11.82
C THR A 1 14.92 -17.02 10.79
N GLN A 2 15.95 -16.29 10.60
CA GLN A 2 15.95 -15.22 9.62
C GLN A 2 16.40 -15.77 8.29
N THR A 3 15.46 -16.05 7.46
CA THR A 3 15.77 -16.47 6.10
C THR A 3 15.47 -15.30 5.16
N THR A 4 16.18 -15.28 4.06
CA THR A 4 15.95 -14.25 3.05
C THR A 4 14.50 -14.25 2.58
N LEU A 5 13.94 -15.44 2.43
CA LEU A 5 12.56 -15.57 2.00
C LEU A 5 11.60 -14.94 3.00
N GLY A 6 11.85 -15.15 4.29
CA GLY A 6 10.99 -14.56 5.32
C GLY A 6 11.00 -13.04 5.26
N VAL A 7 12.18 -12.47 5.08
CA VAL A 7 12.30 -11.03 5.00
C VAL A 7 11.59 -10.49 3.77
N ILE A 8 11.77 -11.16 2.65
CA ILE A 8 11.12 -10.74 1.41
C ILE A 8 9.59 -10.76 1.55
N VAL A 9 9.07 -11.81 2.16
CA VAL A 9 7.62 -11.93 2.35
C VAL A 9 7.09 -10.77 3.19
N ILE A 10 7.78 -10.46 4.27
CA ILE A 10 7.34 -9.38 5.15
C ILE A 10 7.38 -8.05 4.41
N VAL A 11 8.45 -7.79 3.68
CA VAL A 11 8.58 -6.55 2.92
C VAL A 11 7.47 -6.43 1.88
N VAL A 12 7.18 -7.53 1.19
CA VAL A 12 6.13 -7.52 0.18
C VAL A 12 4.78 -7.23 0.81
N ILE A 13 4.48 -7.86 1.93
CA ILE A 13 3.21 -7.65 2.61
C ILE A 13 3.04 -6.18 3.02
N ILE A 14 4.07 -5.61 3.62
CA ILE A 14 4.02 -4.22 4.05
C ILE A 14 3.86 -3.31 2.84
N GLY A 15 4.60 -3.57 1.78
CA GLY A 15 4.51 -2.77 0.57
C GLY A 15 3.12 -2.81 -0.06
N VAL A 16 2.51 -3.98 -0.09
CA VAL A 16 1.17 -4.13 -0.64
C VAL A 16 0.16 -3.35 0.20
N ILE A 17 0.26 -3.44 1.51
CA ILE A 17 -0.64 -2.72 2.39
C ILE A 17 -0.51 -1.22 2.18
N LEU A 18 0.70 -0.71 2.12
CA LEU A 18 0.92 0.71 1.89
C LEU A 18 0.40 1.13 0.53
N TRP A 19 0.61 0.32 -0.48
CA TRP A 19 0.13 0.60 -1.81
C TRP A 19 -1.39 0.71 -1.85
N LEU A 20 -2.06 -0.25 -1.21
CA LEU A 20 -3.51 -0.24 -1.16
C LEU A 20 -4.03 1.00 -0.42
N LEU A 21 -3.41 1.34 0.68
CA LEU A 21 -3.80 2.53 1.43
C LEU A 21 -3.60 3.80 0.62
N ASP A 22 -2.50 3.88 -0.10
CA ASP A 22 -2.20 5.04 -0.93
C ASP A 22 -3.25 5.19 -2.03
N MET A 23 -3.60 4.09 -2.67
CA MET A 23 -4.61 4.11 -3.70
C MET A 23 -5.96 4.55 -3.14
N LEU A 24 -6.31 4.05 -1.96
CA LEU A 24 -7.57 4.40 -1.33
C LEU A 24 -7.60 5.88 -0.97
N PHE A 25 -6.49 6.38 -0.44
CA PHE A 25 -6.39 7.79 -0.09
C PHE A 25 -6.52 8.66 -1.33
N ALA A 26 -5.84 8.31 -2.38
CA ALA A 26 -5.89 9.07 -3.62
C ALA A 26 -7.33 9.11 -4.16
N TRP A 27 -8.00 7.98 -4.14
CA TRP A 27 -9.38 7.91 -4.61
C TRP A 27 -10.30 8.78 -3.75
N SER A 28 -10.16 8.67 -2.44
CA SER A 28 -11.00 9.42 -1.53
C SER A 28 -10.80 10.92 -1.69
N VAL A 29 -9.56 11.34 -1.69
CA VAL A 29 -9.24 12.76 -1.84
C VAL A 29 -9.66 13.25 -3.22
N GLY A 30 -9.38 12.47 -4.23
CA GLY A 30 -9.76 12.82 -5.58
C GLY A 30 -11.26 13.01 -5.73
N THR A 31 -12.02 12.16 -5.08
CA THR A 31 -13.47 12.26 -5.15
C THR A 31 -13.97 13.52 -4.45
N LEU A 32 -13.33 13.90 -3.37
CA LEU A 32 -13.77 15.09 -2.62
C LEU A 32 -13.33 16.37 -3.31
N TYR A 33 -12.07 16.44 -3.69
CA TYR A 33 -11.51 17.68 -4.23
C TYR A 33 -11.52 17.70 -5.74
N GLY A 34 -11.28 16.56 -6.32
CA GLY A 34 -11.15 16.47 -7.75
C GLY A 34 -12.48 16.32 -8.47
N VAL A 35 -13.42 17.06 -8.08
CA VAL A 35 -14.71 17.04 -8.76
C VAL A 35 -14.55 17.64 -10.14
N ARG A 36 -14.84 16.85 -11.12
CA ARG A 36 -14.70 17.34 -12.49
C ARG A 36 -15.97 17.16 -13.25
#